data_8ce890fd1b9d0d898dfe93edaff93aff
#
_entry.id   8ce890fd1b9d0d898dfe93edaff93aff
#
_cell.length_a   1.000
_cell.length_b   1.000
_cell.length_c   1.000
_cell.angle_alpha   90.00
_cell.angle_beta   90.00
_cell.angle_gamma   90.00
#
_symmetry.space_group_name_H-M   'P 1'
#
loop_
_entity.id
_entity.type
_entity.pdbx_description
1 polymer ?
#
loop_
_entity_poly.entity_id
_entity_poly.type
_entity_poly.pdbx_seq_one_letter_code
_entity_poly.pdbx_strand_id
1 'polypeptide(L)'
;MDRPRGATTRRDLLIAAGTCVLAATSATLPLLAQEKPAAEVKPDTPEGWQTAMRTITGDAKLIEGRIAMELPKIAENGNVVPFTLVVDSPMTDQAFVRSLRVFSTGNLQPLIGTFRFTRDSGKAAISSRMRLAKTQDVIALAELNDGTFLTAKKNVKVTIGGCGG
;
A
#
# COMPACT_ATOMS: atom_id res chain seq x y z
N MET A 1 -31.60 -17.52 -63.97
CA MET A 1 -30.66 -18.35 -64.76
C MET A 1 -29.29 -17.95 -64.32
N ASP A 2 -28.40 -18.67 -63.73
CA ASP A 2 -28.35 -20.00 -63.14
C ASP A 2 -27.16 -20.02 -62.18
N ARG A 3 -27.29 -20.62 -61.03
CA ARG A 3 -26.15 -21.00 -60.21
C ARG A 3 -25.44 -22.19 -60.89
N PRO A 4 -24.16 -22.50 -60.56
CA PRO A 4 -23.98 -23.29 -59.37
C PRO A 4 -22.64 -23.08 -58.58
N ARG A 5 -22.76 -23.47 -57.38
CA ARG A 5 -21.89 -24.02 -56.33
C ARG A 5 -20.70 -24.84 -56.83
N GLY A 6 -19.57 -24.65 -56.16
CA GLY A 6 -18.43 -25.55 -56.19
C GLY A 6 -17.66 -25.50 -54.90
N ALA A 7 -18.03 -26.39 -53.99
CA ALA A 7 -17.21 -26.74 -52.83
C ALA A 7 -16.07 -27.66 -53.27
N THR A 8 -14.86 -27.47 -52.79
CA THR A 8 -13.78 -28.43 -52.80
C THR A 8 -12.95 -28.23 -51.56
N THR A 9 -13.10 -29.05 -50.65
CA THR A 9 -12.47 -30.29 -50.20
C THR A 9 -10.97 -30.15 -49.94
N ARG A 10 -10.68 -30.41 -48.67
CA ARG A 10 -9.34 -30.68 -48.12
C ARG A 10 -8.71 -31.87 -48.83
N ARG A 11 -7.40 -31.82 -48.92
CA ARG A 11 -6.43 -32.83 -49.43
C ARG A 11 -5.92 -32.55 -50.83
N ASP A 12 -4.70 -32.06 -50.87
CA ASP A 12 -3.64 -32.74 -51.61
C ASP A 12 -2.28 -32.29 -51.07
N LEU A 13 -1.65 -33.26 -50.60
CA LEU A 13 -0.30 -33.51 -50.16
C LEU A 13 0.60 -33.51 -51.40
N LEU A 14 1.79 -32.95 -51.33
CA LEU A 14 3.07 -33.54 -51.76
C LEU A 14 4.11 -32.49 -52.23
N ILE A 15 5.12 -32.36 -51.39
CA ILE A 15 6.57 -32.41 -51.69
C ILE A 15 7.13 -31.53 -52.84
N ALA A 16 7.92 -30.54 -52.48
CA ALA A 16 9.15 -30.21 -53.18
C ALA A 16 10.17 -29.63 -52.18
N ALA A 17 11.30 -30.31 -52.13
CA ALA A 17 12.48 -29.92 -51.38
C ALA A 17 13.13 -28.68 -52.03
N GLY A 18 13.58 -27.75 -51.18
CA GLY A 18 14.30 -26.55 -51.65
C GLY A 18 15.08 -25.92 -50.48
N THR A 19 16.34 -26.33 -50.43
CA THR A 19 17.53 -25.67 -49.84
C THR A 19 17.36 -24.55 -48.85
N CYS A 20 17.83 -24.86 -47.61
CA CYS A 20 18.11 -23.96 -46.52
C CYS A 20 19.07 -22.84 -46.91
N VAL A 21 18.66 -21.60 -46.65
CA VAL A 21 19.58 -20.51 -46.36
C VAL A 21 19.32 -20.12 -44.91
N LEU A 22 20.26 -20.43 -44.01
CA LEU A 22 20.30 -19.95 -42.65
C LEU A 22 20.61 -18.45 -42.66
N ALA A 23 19.61 -17.61 -42.56
CA ALA A 23 19.77 -16.24 -42.10
C ALA A 23 19.57 -16.21 -40.59
N ALA A 24 20.67 -16.14 -39.88
CA ALA A 24 20.65 -15.90 -38.42
C ALA A 24 20.15 -14.48 -38.16
N THR A 25 18.86 -14.31 -37.98
CA THR A 25 18.30 -13.09 -37.41
C THR A 25 18.40 -13.16 -35.88
N SER A 26 19.39 -12.44 -35.34
CA SER A 26 19.52 -12.19 -33.92
C SER A 26 18.29 -11.40 -33.45
N ALA A 27 17.26 -12.09 -32.99
CA ALA A 27 16.16 -11.49 -32.30
C ALA A 27 16.68 -11.04 -30.93
N THR A 28 17.01 -9.76 -30.81
CA THR A 28 17.17 -9.10 -29.51
C THR A 28 15.81 -9.07 -28.83
N LEU A 29 15.59 -10.01 -27.93
CA LEU A 29 14.48 -9.96 -26.97
C LEU A 29 14.62 -8.70 -26.13
N PRO A 30 13.58 -7.85 -26.03
CA PRO A 30 13.59 -6.79 -25.05
C PRO A 30 13.71 -7.43 -23.67
N LEU A 31 14.75 -7.06 -22.94
CA LEU A 31 14.93 -7.36 -21.55
C LEU A 31 13.74 -6.71 -20.81
N LEU A 32 12.71 -7.50 -20.56
CA LEU A 32 11.66 -7.11 -19.65
C LEU A 32 12.35 -6.82 -18.32
N ALA A 33 12.39 -5.54 -17.95
CA ALA A 33 12.85 -5.11 -16.66
C ALA A 33 12.04 -5.92 -15.63
N GLN A 34 12.72 -6.86 -15.00
CA GLN A 34 12.18 -7.58 -13.85
C GLN A 34 11.97 -6.53 -12.79
N GLU A 35 10.72 -6.11 -12.66
CA GLU A 35 10.27 -5.34 -11.50
C GLU A 35 10.70 -6.15 -10.27
N LYS A 36 11.68 -5.63 -9.54
CA LYS A 36 12.15 -6.20 -8.29
C LYS A 36 10.90 -6.39 -7.41
N PRO A 37 10.54 -7.62 -7.02
CA PRO A 37 9.39 -7.81 -6.16
C PRO A 37 9.61 -6.96 -4.93
N ALA A 38 8.64 -6.11 -4.61
CA ALA A 38 8.61 -5.36 -3.37
C ALA A 38 8.94 -6.33 -2.24
N ALA A 39 9.95 -6.04 -1.46
CA ALA A 39 10.43 -6.90 -0.39
C ALA A 39 9.22 -7.34 0.44
N GLU A 40 8.97 -8.65 0.45
CA GLU A 40 7.89 -9.26 1.20
C GLU A 40 8.19 -9.01 2.69
N VAL A 41 7.55 -7.97 3.23
CA VAL A 41 7.65 -7.63 4.65
C VAL A 41 7.03 -8.78 5.42
N LYS A 42 7.85 -9.60 6.06
CA LYS A 42 7.37 -10.68 6.93
C LYS A 42 6.51 -10.06 8.02
N PRO A 43 5.23 -10.37 8.07
CA PRO A 43 4.28 -9.65 8.90
C PRO A 43 4.42 -9.90 10.41
N ASP A 44 5.13 -10.94 10.81
CA ASP A 44 5.16 -11.45 12.20
C ASP A 44 6.29 -10.91 13.08
N THR A 45 7.15 -10.04 12.59
CA THR A 45 8.22 -9.48 13.41
C THR A 45 7.84 -8.12 13.97
N PRO A 46 8.21 -7.81 15.23
CA PRO A 46 8.10 -6.45 15.79
C PRO A 46 8.76 -5.38 14.91
N GLU A 47 9.63 -5.80 13.99
CA GLU A 47 10.36 -4.97 13.04
C GLU A 47 9.55 -4.63 11.77
N GLY A 48 8.44 -5.32 11.51
CA GLY A 48 7.65 -5.13 10.28
C GLY A 48 7.09 -3.71 10.14
N TRP A 49 6.60 -3.12 11.22
CA TRP A 49 6.10 -1.73 11.20
C TRP A 49 7.22 -0.71 11.02
N GLN A 50 8.42 -0.95 11.59
CA GLN A 50 9.59 -0.09 11.45
C GLN A 50 10.08 -0.08 10.00
N THR A 51 10.17 -1.26 9.39
CA THR A 51 10.52 -1.40 7.98
C THR A 51 9.50 -0.70 7.09
N ALA A 52 8.19 -0.89 7.35
CA ALA A 52 7.13 -0.23 6.61
C ALA A 52 7.21 1.31 6.75
N MET A 53 7.48 1.82 7.96
CA MET A 53 7.70 3.25 8.16
C MET A 53 8.92 3.76 7.41
N ARG A 54 10.07 3.08 7.52
CA ARG A 54 11.31 3.48 6.84
C ARG A 54 11.17 3.50 5.33
N THR A 55 10.45 2.56 4.75
CA THR A 55 10.16 2.55 3.30
C THR A 55 9.44 3.82 2.85
N ILE A 56 8.64 4.42 3.73
CA ILE A 56 7.86 5.62 3.45
C ILE A 56 8.65 6.89 3.75
N THR A 57 9.32 6.92 4.90
CA THR A 57 10.02 8.12 5.38
C THR A 57 11.44 8.25 4.83
N GLY A 58 12.05 7.13 4.38
CA GLY A 58 13.46 7.10 4.07
C GLY A 58 14.28 7.52 5.29
N ASP A 59 15.23 8.44 5.07
CA ASP A 59 16.08 9.03 6.10
C ASP A 59 15.52 10.35 6.67
N ALA A 60 14.24 10.68 6.35
CA ALA A 60 13.63 11.91 6.82
C ALA A 60 13.51 11.92 8.35
N LYS A 61 13.78 13.06 8.95
CA LYS A 61 13.62 13.26 10.40
C LYS A 61 12.15 13.25 10.77
N LEU A 62 11.78 12.40 11.72
CA LEU A 62 10.45 12.36 12.30
C LEU A 62 10.35 13.41 13.42
N ILE A 63 9.33 14.24 13.36
CA ILE A 63 9.04 15.25 14.39
C ILE A 63 7.87 14.74 15.22
N GLU A 64 8.07 14.56 16.52
CA GLU A 64 6.99 14.21 17.42
C GLU A 64 6.08 15.40 17.69
N GLY A 65 4.77 15.13 17.76
CA GLY A 65 3.76 16.12 18.11
C GLY A 65 2.91 16.57 16.93
N ARG A 66 2.10 17.59 17.16
CA ARG A 66 1.14 18.17 16.20
C ARG A 66 0.10 17.19 15.65
N ILE A 67 -0.01 16.00 16.22
CA ILE A 67 -1.06 15.02 15.93
C ILE A 67 -1.79 14.70 17.22
N ALA A 68 -3.03 15.14 17.33
CA ALA A 68 -3.92 14.73 18.41
C ALA A 68 -4.48 13.33 18.08
N MET A 69 -4.32 12.41 19.03
CA MET A 69 -4.80 11.03 18.90
C MET A 69 -5.83 10.76 20.00
N GLU A 70 -7.07 10.56 19.60
CA GLU A 70 -8.15 10.10 20.48
C GLU A 70 -8.35 8.59 20.25
N LEU A 71 -7.93 7.81 21.23
CA LEU A 71 -8.05 6.36 21.27
C LEU A 71 -8.46 5.93 22.69
N PRO A 72 -9.24 4.87 22.83
CA PRO A 72 -9.53 4.31 24.15
C PRO A 72 -8.23 3.77 24.77
N LYS A 73 -8.03 4.01 26.06
CA LYS A 73 -6.92 3.40 26.80
C LYS A 73 -7.05 1.88 26.88
N ILE A 74 -8.30 1.40 26.94
CA ILE A 74 -8.66 -0.02 26.98
C ILE A 74 -9.72 -0.27 25.93
N ALA A 75 -9.45 -1.20 25.03
CA ALA A 75 -10.40 -1.74 24.07
C ALA A 75 -10.82 -3.13 24.54
N GLU A 76 -12.07 -3.29 24.96
CA GLU A 76 -12.61 -4.59 25.38
C GLU A 76 -12.66 -5.57 24.23
N ASN A 77 -12.93 -5.08 23.02
CA ASN A 77 -12.98 -5.86 21.79
C ASN A 77 -12.04 -5.25 20.72
N GLY A 78 -10.96 -5.96 20.41
CA GLY A 78 -9.97 -5.55 19.42
C GLY A 78 -10.48 -5.59 17.97
N ASN A 79 -11.64 -6.19 17.68
CA ASN A 79 -12.18 -6.20 16.32
C ASN A 79 -12.68 -4.82 15.87
N VAL A 80 -13.10 -3.97 16.81
CA VAL A 80 -13.70 -2.66 16.52
C VAL A 80 -13.21 -1.63 17.53
N VAL A 81 -12.05 -1.06 17.26
CA VAL A 81 -11.45 -0.01 18.09
C VAL A 81 -11.63 1.34 17.39
N PRO A 82 -12.44 2.26 17.94
CA PRO A 82 -12.62 3.58 17.34
C PRO A 82 -11.38 4.42 17.54
N PHE A 83 -11.10 5.28 16.57
CA PHE A 83 -10.05 6.29 16.69
C PHE A 83 -10.40 7.57 15.96
N THR A 84 -9.91 8.69 16.49
CA THR A 84 -9.92 9.98 15.82
C THR A 84 -8.51 10.55 15.83
N LEU A 85 -8.05 11.01 14.68
CA LEU A 85 -6.76 11.65 14.50
C LEU A 85 -6.98 13.03 13.89
N VAL A 86 -6.30 14.03 14.47
CA VAL A 86 -6.31 15.40 13.96
C VAL A 86 -4.88 15.89 13.90
N VAL A 87 -4.46 16.31 12.69
CA VAL A 87 -3.14 16.92 12.50
C VAL A 87 -3.30 18.43 12.57
N ASP A 88 -2.50 19.07 13.41
CA ASP A 88 -2.44 20.52 13.49
C ASP A 88 -1.67 21.07 12.29
N SER A 89 -2.44 21.51 11.29
CA SER A 89 -1.95 22.07 10.02
C SER A 89 -2.95 23.12 9.53
N PRO A 90 -2.48 24.28 9.02
CA PRO A 90 -3.37 25.32 8.53
C PRO A 90 -4.08 24.95 7.21
N MET A 91 -3.68 23.87 6.55
CA MET A 91 -4.24 23.38 5.29
C MET A 91 -4.29 24.46 4.20
N THR A 92 -3.19 25.22 4.06
CA THR A 92 -3.01 26.26 3.03
C THR A 92 -2.11 25.76 1.90
N ASP A 93 -1.99 26.53 0.82
CA ASP A 93 -1.07 26.21 -0.29
C ASP A 93 0.37 26.03 0.16
N GLN A 94 0.78 26.79 1.19
CA GLN A 94 2.14 26.76 1.74
C GLN A 94 2.36 25.61 2.71
N ALA A 95 1.32 25.21 3.44
CA ALA A 95 1.42 24.18 4.48
C ALA A 95 0.15 23.34 4.59
N PHE A 96 0.19 22.12 4.09
CA PHE A 96 -0.90 21.15 4.23
C PHE A 96 -0.40 19.73 4.43
N VAL A 97 -1.23 18.87 4.98
CA VAL A 97 -0.98 17.44 5.13
C VAL A 97 -1.33 16.74 3.82
N ARG A 98 -0.36 16.04 3.23
CA ARG A 98 -0.56 15.22 2.03
C ARG A 98 -1.20 13.88 2.37
N SER A 99 -0.69 13.26 3.43
CA SER A 99 -1.16 11.95 3.84
C SER A 99 -1.03 11.75 5.35
N LEU A 100 -1.93 10.95 5.90
CA LEU A 100 -1.89 10.46 7.26
C LEU A 100 -1.99 8.94 7.22
N ARG A 101 -0.98 8.27 7.75
CA ARG A 101 -0.90 6.81 7.81
C ARG A 101 -1.01 6.36 9.25
N VAL A 102 -1.69 5.26 9.46
CA VAL A 102 -1.87 4.65 10.78
C VAL A 102 -1.22 3.29 10.78
N PHE A 103 -0.34 3.08 11.74
CA PHE A 103 0.36 1.81 11.94
C PHE A 103 -0.01 1.20 13.29
N SER A 104 0.10 -0.10 13.35
CA SER A 104 0.01 -0.90 14.57
C SER A 104 1.30 -1.69 14.74
N THR A 105 1.75 -1.85 15.97
CA THR A 105 3.02 -2.52 16.25
C THR A 105 2.87 -4.03 16.50
N GLY A 106 1.67 -4.53 16.57
CA GLY A 106 1.41 -5.92 16.96
C GLY A 106 0.42 -6.66 16.07
N ASN A 107 -0.07 -6.03 14.99
CA ASN A 107 -0.85 -6.72 13.98
C ASN A 107 0.05 -7.41 12.95
N LEU A 108 -0.47 -8.43 12.29
CA LEU A 108 0.18 -9.11 11.18
C LEU A 108 0.45 -8.14 10.02
N GLN A 109 -0.53 -7.29 9.71
CA GLN A 109 -0.42 -6.19 8.77
C GLN A 109 -0.21 -4.89 9.56
N PRO A 110 1.01 -4.34 9.61
CA PRO A 110 1.29 -3.17 10.45
C PRO A 110 0.63 -1.89 9.93
N LEU A 111 0.47 -1.70 8.63
CA LEU A 111 -0.21 -0.54 8.06
C LEU A 111 -1.72 -0.75 8.09
N ILE A 112 -2.40 -0.04 8.99
CA ILE A 112 -3.86 -0.09 9.14
C ILE A 112 -4.56 0.66 8.00
N GLY A 113 -4.03 1.81 7.61
CA GLY A 113 -4.61 2.60 6.52
C GLY A 113 -3.81 3.85 6.16
N THR A 114 -4.13 4.36 4.98
CA THR A 114 -3.57 5.61 4.44
C THR A 114 -4.70 6.53 4.03
N PHE A 115 -4.71 7.73 4.57
CA PHE A 115 -5.68 8.78 4.28
C PHE A 115 -4.96 9.92 3.58
N ARG A 116 -5.49 10.35 2.46
CA ARG A 116 -4.90 11.41 1.64
C ARG A 116 -5.74 12.67 1.74
N PHE A 117 -5.07 13.80 1.83
CA PHE A 117 -5.67 15.12 1.92
C PHE A 117 -5.13 16.01 0.81
N THR A 118 -5.90 17.02 0.52
CA THR A 118 -5.51 18.15 -0.31
C THR A 118 -5.67 19.44 0.50
N ARG A 119 -5.13 20.53 0.05
CA ARG A 119 -5.35 21.84 0.67
C ARG A 119 -6.86 22.17 0.84
N ASP A 120 -7.68 21.70 -0.11
CA ASP A 120 -9.12 21.95 -0.13
C ASP A 120 -9.90 21.07 0.88
N SER A 121 -9.22 20.16 1.57
CA SER A 121 -9.83 19.33 2.63
C SER A 121 -10.21 20.16 3.88
N GLY A 122 -9.71 21.39 3.99
CA GLY A 122 -10.00 22.31 5.09
C GLY A 122 -9.39 21.89 6.44
N LYS A 123 -9.42 20.60 6.77
CA LYS A 123 -8.85 20.04 8.00
C LYS A 123 -8.29 18.65 7.75
N ALA A 124 -7.09 18.40 8.27
CA ALA A 124 -6.50 17.05 8.26
C ALA A 124 -6.98 16.26 9.48
N ALA A 125 -8.22 15.78 9.41
CA ALA A 125 -8.86 15.03 10.49
C ALA A 125 -9.56 13.79 9.93
N ILE A 126 -9.49 12.68 10.65
CA ILE A 126 -10.18 11.44 10.36
C ILE A 126 -10.76 10.82 11.61
N SER A 127 -11.92 10.20 11.49
CA SER A 127 -12.50 9.32 12.50
C SER A 127 -12.88 8.01 11.82
N SER A 128 -12.44 6.89 12.38
CA SER A 128 -12.65 5.57 11.81
C SER A 128 -12.55 4.49 12.88
N ARG A 129 -12.50 3.24 12.45
CA ARG A 129 -12.33 2.08 13.32
C ARG A 129 -11.21 1.22 12.77
N MET A 130 -10.49 0.54 13.68
CA MET A 130 -9.41 -0.37 13.34
C MET A 130 -9.56 -1.69 14.08
N ARG A 131 -8.78 -2.69 13.65
CA ARG A 131 -8.62 -3.95 14.37
C ARG A 131 -7.26 -3.98 15.05
N LEU A 132 -7.24 -4.46 16.28
CA LEU A 132 -6.02 -4.66 17.05
C LEU A 132 -6.00 -6.10 17.57
N ALA A 133 -5.00 -6.87 17.14
CA ALA A 133 -4.87 -8.28 17.50
C ALA A 133 -4.55 -8.49 18.99
N LYS A 134 -3.84 -7.56 19.59
CA LYS A 134 -3.39 -7.61 20.99
C LYS A 134 -3.10 -6.20 21.51
N THR A 135 -2.81 -6.09 22.81
CA THR A 135 -2.27 -4.85 23.40
C THR A 135 -1.04 -4.40 22.65
N GLN A 136 -1.04 -3.16 22.15
CA GLN A 136 0.02 -2.65 21.28
C GLN A 136 0.00 -1.14 21.17
N ASP A 137 1.04 -0.61 20.56
CA ASP A 137 1.09 0.80 20.21
C ASP A 137 0.45 1.04 18.84
N VAL A 138 -0.27 2.13 18.73
CA VAL A 138 -0.77 2.70 17.49
C VAL A 138 0.05 3.94 17.18
N ILE A 139 0.57 4.02 15.96
CA ILE A 139 1.42 5.10 15.50
C ILE A 139 0.73 5.83 14.36
N ALA A 140 0.61 7.13 14.48
CA ALA A 140 0.17 8.02 13.41
C ALA A 140 1.40 8.68 12.76
N LEU A 141 1.47 8.65 11.43
CA LEU A 141 2.51 9.26 10.62
C LEU A 141 1.87 10.19 9.60
N ALA A 142 2.06 11.49 9.75
CA ALA A 142 1.58 12.50 8.81
C ALA A 142 2.73 13.02 7.95
N GLU A 143 2.51 13.09 6.66
CA GLU A 143 3.42 13.66 5.65
C GLU A 143 2.89 15.04 5.25
N LEU A 144 3.69 16.06 5.42
CA LEU A 144 3.40 17.41 4.96
C LEU A 144 3.81 17.60 3.49
N ASN A 145 3.33 18.69 2.88
CA ASN A 145 3.64 19.01 1.49
C ASN A 145 5.11 19.37 1.23
N ASP A 146 5.85 19.78 2.27
CA ASP A 146 7.29 20.07 2.23
C ASP A 146 8.18 18.83 2.42
N GLY A 147 7.58 17.63 2.56
CA GLY A 147 8.30 16.38 2.83
C GLY A 147 8.65 16.15 4.29
N THR A 148 8.23 17.02 5.21
CA THR A 148 8.37 16.81 6.65
C THR A 148 7.41 15.73 7.13
N PHE A 149 7.85 14.90 8.07
CA PHE A 149 7.03 13.88 8.71
C PHE A 149 6.78 14.19 10.17
N LEU A 150 5.50 14.19 10.55
CA LEU A 150 5.07 14.27 11.95
C LEU A 150 4.68 12.89 12.43
N THR A 151 4.96 12.59 13.70
CA THR A 151 4.60 11.31 14.31
C THR A 151 3.98 11.50 15.68
N ALA A 152 3.05 10.63 16.02
CA ALA A 152 2.53 10.47 17.37
C ALA A 152 2.24 9.01 17.65
N LYS A 153 2.35 8.60 18.91
CA LYS A 153 2.19 7.22 19.36
C LYS A 153 1.31 7.14 20.58
N LYS A 154 0.45 6.13 20.65
CA LYS A 154 -0.40 5.86 21.81
C LYS A 154 -0.59 4.37 22.01
N ASN A 155 -0.45 3.91 23.25
CA ASN A 155 -0.71 2.52 23.63
C ASN A 155 -2.21 2.27 23.82
N VAL A 156 -2.68 1.12 23.34
CA VAL A 156 -4.05 0.63 23.53
C VAL A 156 -3.98 -0.77 24.16
N LYS A 157 -4.53 -0.90 25.38
CA LYS A 157 -4.70 -2.22 26.01
C LYS A 157 -5.91 -2.91 25.39
N VAL A 158 -5.71 -4.12 24.87
CA VAL A 158 -6.78 -4.93 24.27
C VAL A 158 -7.07 -6.11 25.17
N THR A 159 -8.33 -6.27 25.59
CA THR A 159 -8.78 -7.35 26.48
C THR A 159 -9.06 -8.64 25.66
N ILE A 160 -9.85 -8.51 24.58
CA ILE A 160 -10.13 -9.60 23.66
C ILE A 160 -9.58 -9.17 22.30
N GLY A 161 -8.57 -9.89 21.80
CA GLY A 161 -7.91 -9.59 20.53
C GLY A 161 -8.86 -9.70 19.33
N GLY A 162 -8.63 -8.84 18.34
CA GLY A 162 -9.32 -8.92 17.06
C GLY A 162 -8.72 -10.01 16.17
N CYS A 163 -9.56 -10.76 15.45
CA CYS A 163 -9.10 -11.74 14.47
C CYS A 163 -8.52 -11.04 13.24
N GLY A 164 -7.32 -11.42 12.80
CA GLY A 164 -6.72 -10.96 11.53
C GLY A 164 -6.32 -9.49 11.52
N GLY A 165 -5.95 -8.94 12.69
CA GLY A 165 -5.34 -7.61 12.76
C GLY A 165 -3.89 -7.61 12.30
#